data_7cf1fda7ead18237e6307a0a02603e8b
#
_entry.id   7cf1fda7ead18237e6307a0a02603e8b
#
_cell.length_a   1.000
_cell.length_b   1.000
_cell.length_c   1.000
_cell.angle_alpha   90.00
_cell.angle_beta   90.00
_cell.angle_gamma   90.00
#
_symmetry.space_group_name_H-M   'P 1'
#
loop_
_entity.id
_entity.type
_entity.pdbx_description
1 polymer ?
#
loop_
_entity_poly.entity_id
_entity_poly.type
_entity_poly.pdbx_seq_one_letter_code
_entity_poly.pdbx_strand_id
1 'polypeptide(L)'
;MKILILLPLLSCLGLTACSLPVSSSPSQSTLTQSTQAIASLFDQAQSSGVLVIQRGQQLQVYGNDLSRADTEYVPASTFKIVNALIGLQHGKATANEIFKWDGKKRSFAAWEKDMTLGEAMQASAVPVYQELARRIGLE
;
A
#
# COMPACT_ATOMS: atom_id res chain seq x y z
N MET A 1 39.69 53.68 56.61
CA MET A 1 39.34 52.26 56.51
C MET A 1 38.62 52.09 55.22
N LYS A 2 39.35 51.67 54.16
CA LYS A 2 38.78 51.53 52.78
C LYS A 2 38.43 50.07 52.53
N ILE A 3 37.16 49.78 52.31
CA ILE A 3 36.71 48.47 52.00
C ILE A 3 36.71 48.34 50.45
N LEU A 4 37.54 47.44 49.94
CA LEU A 4 37.65 47.12 48.54
C LEU A 4 36.66 45.96 48.22
N ILE A 5 35.58 46.23 47.43
CA ILE A 5 34.63 45.24 47.02
C ILE A 5 35.15 44.64 45.71
N LEU A 6 35.48 43.36 45.72
CA LEU A 6 35.90 42.59 44.56
C LEU A 6 34.66 42.01 43.89
N LEU A 7 34.37 42.36 42.61
CA LEU A 7 33.27 41.85 41.84
C LEU A 7 33.75 40.60 41.07
N PRO A 8 33.10 39.44 41.16
CA PRO A 8 33.44 38.29 40.30
C PRO A 8 32.84 38.43 38.91
N LEU A 9 33.71 38.24 37.94
CA LEU A 9 33.37 38.18 36.50
C LEU A 9 32.67 36.84 36.22
N LEU A 10 31.37 36.91 35.93
CA LEU A 10 30.59 35.73 35.56
C LEU A 10 30.77 35.46 34.08
N SER A 11 31.55 34.42 33.75
CA SER A 11 31.76 33.93 32.37
C SER A 11 30.53 33.16 31.91
N CYS A 12 29.74 33.71 30.97
CA CYS A 12 28.67 33.01 30.28
C CYS A 12 29.27 32.05 29.25
N LEU A 13 29.33 30.76 29.57
CA LEU A 13 29.48 29.71 28.54
C LEU A 13 28.20 29.64 27.72
N GLY A 14 28.27 30.03 26.44
CA GLY A 14 27.21 29.83 25.47
C GLY A 14 27.05 28.35 25.11
N LEU A 15 25.96 27.73 25.57
CA LEU A 15 25.51 26.44 25.08
C LEU A 15 24.88 26.63 23.68
N THR A 16 25.65 26.33 22.65
CA THR A 16 25.11 26.17 21.29
C THR A 16 24.27 24.89 21.23
N ALA A 17 22.96 25.02 21.39
CA ALA A 17 22.02 23.94 21.13
C ALA A 17 21.99 23.64 19.64
N CYS A 18 22.58 22.53 19.20
CA CYS A 18 22.32 21.95 17.89
C CYS A 18 20.86 21.51 17.83
N SER A 19 20.00 22.34 17.24
CA SER A 19 18.65 21.93 16.86
C SER A 19 18.73 20.98 15.67
N LEU A 20 18.47 19.69 15.92
CA LEU A 20 18.25 18.70 14.87
C LEU A 20 17.02 19.14 14.04
N PRO A 21 17.01 18.94 12.70
CA PRO A 21 15.83 19.25 11.91
C PRO A 21 14.69 18.34 12.37
N VAL A 22 13.70 18.91 13.02
CA VAL A 22 12.43 18.27 13.27
C VAL A 22 11.80 17.96 11.90
N SER A 23 11.65 16.68 11.59
CA SER A 23 10.92 16.20 10.43
C SER A 23 9.52 16.80 10.52
N SER A 24 9.24 17.83 9.71
CA SER A 24 7.95 18.53 9.70
C SER A 24 6.88 17.58 9.20
N SER A 25 5.98 17.15 10.08
CA SER A 25 4.71 16.57 9.67
C SER A 25 4.02 17.54 8.70
N PRO A 26 3.37 17.05 7.63
CA PRO A 26 2.72 17.93 6.67
C PRO A 26 1.68 18.79 7.40
N SER A 27 1.71 20.10 7.12
CA SER A 27 0.79 21.07 7.70
C SER A 27 -0.65 20.67 7.39
N GLN A 28 -1.60 20.92 8.31
CA GLN A 28 -3.03 20.61 8.10
C GLN A 28 -3.59 21.16 6.78
N SER A 29 -3.10 22.31 6.32
CA SER A 29 -3.48 22.90 5.04
C SER A 29 -3.10 22.02 3.84
N THR A 30 -1.94 21.37 3.86
CA THR A 30 -1.49 20.48 2.79
C THR A 30 -2.34 19.20 2.72
N LEU A 31 -2.72 18.65 3.88
CA LEU A 31 -3.61 17.48 3.96
C LEU A 31 -5.01 17.79 3.44
N THR A 32 -5.58 18.93 3.79
CA THR A 32 -6.90 19.37 3.31
C THR A 32 -6.89 19.57 1.79
N GLN A 33 -5.84 20.19 1.24
CA GLN A 33 -5.70 20.40 -0.19
C GLN A 33 -5.58 19.07 -0.96
N SER A 34 -4.80 18.12 -0.44
CA SER A 34 -4.67 16.78 -1.05
C SER A 34 -5.99 16.01 -1.01
N THR A 35 -6.75 16.10 0.07
CA THR A 35 -8.06 15.46 0.20
C THR A 35 -9.03 15.97 -0.85
N GLN A 36 -9.10 17.29 -1.04
CA GLN A 36 -10.00 17.88 -2.02
C GLN A 36 -9.58 17.60 -3.46
N ALA A 37 -8.28 17.58 -3.74
CA ALA A 37 -7.76 17.24 -5.07
C ALA A 37 -8.13 15.81 -5.49
N ILE A 38 -7.99 14.83 -4.58
CA ILE A 38 -8.34 13.43 -4.85
C ILE A 38 -9.86 13.26 -5.04
N ALA A 39 -10.68 13.89 -4.21
CA ALA A 39 -12.13 13.87 -4.38
C ALA A 39 -12.53 14.40 -5.76
N SER A 40 -11.94 15.55 -6.19
CA SER A 40 -12.20 16.13 -7.50
C SER A 40 -11.85 15.23 -8.67
N LEU A 41 -10.83 14.37 -8.56
CA LEU A 41 -10.49 13.40 -9.61
C LEU A 41 -11.61 12.36 -9.80
N PHE A 42 -12.22 11.88 -8.72
CA PHE A 42 -13.37 10.99 -8.81
C PHE A 42 -14.58 11.68 -9.43
N ASP A 43 -14.85 12.94 -9.05
CA ASP A 43 -15.95 13.73 -9.60
C ASP A 43 -15.77 13.98 -11.11
N GLN A 44 -14.55 14.36 -11.55
CA GLN A 44 -14.22 14.53 -12.97
C GLN A 44 -14.38 13.24 -13.78
N ALA A 45 -14.06 12.09 -13.17
CA ALA A 45 -14.26 10.78 -13.78
C ALA A 45 -15.73 10.31 -13.71
N GLN A 46 -16.63 11.12 -13.16
CA GLN A 46 -18.04 10.77 -12.93
C GLN A 46 -18.20 9.43 -12.18
N SER A 47 -17.32 9.21 -11.21
CA SER A 47 -17.22 7.99 -10.41
C SER A 47 -17.28 8.30 -8.93
N SER A 48 -17.79 7.36 -8.14
CA SER A 48 -17.71 7.40 -6.68
C SER A 48 -16.59 6.49 -6.21
N GLY A 49 -15.69 7.00 -5.36
CA GLY A 49 -14.53 6.24 -4.93
C GLY A 49 -13.87 6.72 -3.66
N VAL A 50 -13.05 5.83 -3.11
CA VAL A 50 -12.21 6.06 -1.94
C VAL A 50 -10.82 5.48 -2.16
N LEU A 51 -9.79 6.20 -1.71
CA LEU A 51 -8.40 5.75 -1.64
C LEU A 51 -8.02 5.66 -0.17
N VAL A 52 -7.61 4.49 0.27
CA VAL A 52 -7.14 4.24 1.64
C VAL A 52 -5.65 3.93 1.60
N ILE A 53 -4.85 4.69 2.35
CA ILE A 53 -3.40 4.50 2.47
C ILE A 53 -3.07 4.24 3.92
N GLN A 54 -2.44 3.11 4.18
CA GLN A 54 -1.94 2.75 5.51
C GLN A 54 -0.40 2.74 5.54
N ARG A 55 0.16 3.44 6.53
CA ARG A 55 1.60 3.43 6.83
C ARG A 55 1.80 3.15 8.32
N GLY A 56 2.19 1.93 8.66
CA GLY A 56 2.23 1.48 10.05
C GLY A 56 0.86 1.64 10.71
N GLN A 57 0.78 2.45 11.75
CA GLN A 57 -0.48 2.73 12.47
C GLN A 57 -1.27 3.93 11.90
N GLN A 58 -0.72 4.63 10.92
CA GLN A 58 -1.38 5.78 10.32
C GLN A 58 -2.24 5.34 9.14
N LEU A 59 -3.52 5.69 9.20
CA LEU A 59 -4.49 5.48 8.14
C LEU A 59 -4.91 6.84 7.56
N GLN A 60 -4.86 6.96 6.24
CA GLN A 60 -5.30 8.14 5.49
C GLN A 60 -6.38 7.71 4.51
N VAL A 61 -7.49 8.44 4.48
CA VAL A 61 -8.65 8.12 3.65
C VAL A 61 -8.99 9.35 2.80
N TYR A 62 -9.08 9.17 1.49
CA TYR A 62 -9.33 10.23 0.51
C TYR A 62 -10.40 9.77 -0.49
N GLY A 63 -11.23 10.68 -0.98
CA GLY A 63 -12.23 10.38 -2.00
C GLY A 63 -13.44 11.28 -1.92
N ASN A 64 -14.39 11.06 -2.83
CA ASN A 64 -15.69 11.76 -2.84
C ASN A 64 -16.80 10.96 -2.15
N ASP A 65 -16.53 9.72 -1.75
CA ASP A 65 -17.44 8.87 -0.97
C ASP A 65 -16.64 8.06 0.05
N LEU A 66 -16.37 8.65 1.21
CA LEU A 66 -15.53 8.05 2.25
C LEU A 66 -16.18 6.84 2.91
N SER A 67 -17.52 6.72 2.87
CA SER A 67 -18.26 5.58 3.45
C SER A 67 -17.89 4.24 2.78
N ARG A 68 -17.37 4.30 1.56
CA ARG A 68 -16.89 3.13 0.82
C ARG A 68 -15.67 2.46 1.48
N ALA A 69 -14.94 3.17 2.35
CA ALA A 69 -13.80 2.60 3.07
C ALA A 69 -14.22 1.50 4.06
N ASP A 70 -15.44 1.59 4.58
CA ASP A 70 -16.01 0.63 5.54
C ASP A 70 -16.94 -0.40 4.86
N THR A 71 -17.05 -0.34 3.52
CA THR A 71 -17.90 -1.26 2.74
C THR A 71 -17.09 -2.44 2.27
N GLU A 72 -17.60 -3.64 2.51
CA GLU A 72 -17.00 -4.88 2.01
C GLU A 72 -17.34 -5.07 0.51
N TYR A 73 -16.31 -5.33 -0.28
CA TYR A 73 -16.42 -5.61 -1.71
C TYR A 73 -15.83 -6.96 -2.05
N VAL A 74 -16.44 -7.65 -3.03
CA VAL A 74 -15.84 -8.84 -3.61
C VAL A 74 -14.54 -8.44 -4.32
N PRO A 75 -13.37 -9.00 -3.94
CA PRO A 75 -12.08 -8.59 -4.46
C PRO A 75 -11.87 -8.92 -5.94
N ALA A 76 -12.70 -9.80 -6.52
CA ALA A 76 -12.61 -10.24 -7.91
C ALA A 76 -11.17 -10.65 -8.27
N SER A 77 -10.64 -10.15 -9.40
CA SER A 77 -9.29 -10.50 -9.86
C SER A 77 -8.14 -10.01 -8.97
N THR A 78 -8.37 -9.04 -8.09
CA THR A 78 -7.33 -8.58 -7.15
C THR A 78 -6.98 -9.64 -6.10
N PHE A 79 -7.90 -10.57 -5.80
CA PHE A 79 -7.63 -11.70 -4.92
C PHE A 79 -6.46 -12.58 -5.40
N LYS A 80 -6.18 -12.62 -6.71
CA LYS A 80 -5.03 -13.37 -7.26
C LYS A 80 -3.70 -12.90 -6.68
N ILE A 81 -3.56 -11.63 -6.31
CA ILE A 81 -2.35 -11.08 -5.69
C ILE A 81 -2.10 -11.79 -4.34
N VAL A 82 -3.11 -11.84 -3.49
CA VAL A 82 -3.02 -12.50 -2.17
C VAL A 82 -2.80 -13.99 -2.35
N ASN A 83 -3.53 -14.64 -3.26
CA ASN A 83 -3.38 -16.06 -3.56
C ASN A 83 -1.94 -16.39 -4.03
N ALA A 84 -1.37 -15.57 -4.93
CA ALA A 84 0.03 -15.72 -5.36
C ALA A 84 1.01 -15.60 -4.20
N LEU A 85 0.86 -14.57 -3.34
CA LEU A 85 1.73 -14.35 -2.19
C LEU A 85 1.69 -15.52 -1.22
N ILE A 86 0.51 -16.04 -0.89
CA ILE A 86 0.35 -17.21 -0.02
C ILE A 86 0.99 -18.45 -0.67
N GLY A 87 0.73 -18.68 -1.96
CA GLY A 87 1.29 -19.82 -2.68
C GLY A 87 2.81 -19.82 -2.73
N LEU A 88 3.42 -18.67 -3.00
CA LEU A 88 4.87 -18.49 -2.99
C LEU A 88 5.46 -18.64 -1.58
N GLN A 89 4.85 -17.99 -0.59
CA GLN A 89 5.29 -18.03 0.82
C GLN A 89 5.30 -19.46 1.38
N HIS A 90 4.30 -20.26 1.03
CA HIS A 90 4.18 -21.65 1.50
C HIS A 90 4.78 -22.68 0.56
N GLY A 91 5.54 -22.28 -0.47
CA GLY A 91 6.21 -23.18 -1.42
C GLY A 91 5.24 -24.05 -2.22
N LYS A 92 3.98 -23.61 -2.42
CA LYS A 92 2.97 -24.30 -3.22
C LYS A 92 3.10 -24.02 -4.71
N ALA A 93 3.89 -23.01 -5.06
CA ALA A 93 4.31 -22.67 -6.41
C ALA A 93 5.65 -21.93 -6.37
N THR A 94 6.32 -21.84 -7.51
CA THR A 94 7.46 -20.94 -7.73
C THR A 94 7.15 -19.95 -8.85
N ALA A 95 7.88 -18.84 -8.90
CA ALA A 95 7.65 -17.80 -9.90
C ALA A 95 7.82 -18.32 -11.35
N ASN A 96 8.71 -19.28 -11.55
CA ASN A 96 9.09 -19.84 -12.86
C ASN A 96 8.41 -21.19 -13.16
N GLU A 97 7.63 -21.72 -12.23
CA GLU A 97 6.89 -22.96 -12.48
C GLU A 97 5.87 -22.76 -13.59
N ILE A 98 5.78 -23.78 -14.47
CA ILE A 98 4.81 -23.78 -15.56
C ILE A 98 3.58 -24.56 -15.13
N PHE A 99 2.45 -23.87 -15.05
CA PHE A 99 1.14 -24.46 -14.91
C PHE A 99 0.67 -24.97 -16.27
N LYS A 100 0.48 -26.26 -16.36
CA LYS A 100 0.07 -26.92 -17.61
C LYS A 100 -1.41 -26.68 -17.90
N TRP A 101 -1.70 -26.34 -19.14
CA TRP A 101 -3.06 -26.32 -19.63
C TRP A 101 -3.58 -27.76 -19.80
N ASP A 102 -4.81 -28.00 -19.35
CA ASP A 102 -5.46 -29.30 -19.38
C ASP A 102 -6.18 -29.61 -20.68
N GLY A 103 -5.98 -28.81 -21.74
CA GLY A 103 -6.63 -28.97 -23.05
C GLY A 103 -8.10 -28.54 -23.10
N LYS A 104 -8.68 -28.11 -22.01
CA LYS A 104 -10.10 -27.70 -21.96
C LYS A 104 -10.32 -26.30 -22.50
N LYS A 105 -11.40 -26.10 -23.22
CA LYS A 105 -11.87 -24.79 -23.68
C LYS A 105 -12.08 -23.84 -22.49
N ARG A 106 -11.61 -22.60 -22.62
CA ARG A 106 -11.72 -21.54 -21.62
C ARG A 106 -12.58 -20.38 -22.14
N SER A 107 -12.98 -19.51 -21.23
CA SER A 107 -13.71 -18.28 -21.56
C SER A 107 -12.90 -17.32 -22.42
N PHE A 108 -11.56 -17.38 -22.31
CA PHE A 108 -10.64 -16.58 -23.09
C PHE A 108 -9.55 -17.46 -23.69
N ALA A 109 -9.32 -17.34 -24.99
CA ALA A 109 -8.30 -18.11 -25.71
C ALA A 109 -6.87 -17.86 -25.13
N ALA A 110 -6.62 -16.69 -24.56
CA ALA A 110 -5.35 -16.36 -23.89
C ALA A 110 -5.04 -17.29 -22.70
N TRP A 111 -6.02 -18.02 -22.18
CA TRP A 111 -5.85 -18.97 -21.07
C TRP A 111 -5.63 -20.41 -21.53
N GLU A 112 -5.71 -20.68 -22.85
CA GLU A 112 -5.61 -22.01 -23.46
C GLU A 112 -4.16 -22.34 -23.84
N LYS A 113 -3.25 -22.19 -22.88
CA LYS A 113 -1.82 -22.50 -23.03
C LYS A 113 -1.17 -22.74 -21.68
N ASP A 114 -0.02 -23.37 -21.71
CA ASP A 114 0.89 -23.44 -20.57
C ASP A 114 1.36 -22.03 -20.21
N MET A 115 1.45 -21.70 -18.92
CA MET A 115 1.91 -20.39 -18.49
C MET A 115 2.55 -20.42 -17.09
N THR A 116 3.48 -19.53 -16.89
CA THR A 116 4.04 -19.25 -15.55
C THR A 116 3.04 -18.51 -14.68
N LEU A 117 3.30 -18.44 -13.37
CA LEU A 117 2.46 -17.66 -12.44
C LEU A 117 2.40 -16.18 -12.83
N GLY A 118 3.52 -15.62 -13.31
CA GLY A 118 3.58 -14.21 -13.77
C GLY A 118 2.75 -13.98 -15.03
N GLU A 119 2.85 -14.84 -16.04
CA GLU A 119 2.02 -14.78 -17.25
C GLU A 119 0.53 -14.93 -16.93
N ALA A 120 0.22 -15.83 -15.99
CA ALA A 120 -1.16 -16.01 -15.50
C ALA A 120 -1.69 -14.75 -14.80
N MET A 121 -0.84 -14.01 -14.07
CA MET A 121 -1.21 -12.71 -13.47
C MET A 121 -1.51 -11.67 -14.55
N GLN A 122 -0.64 -11.52 -15.54
CA GLN A 122 -0.82 -10.58 -16.65
C GLN A 122 -2.09 -10.88 -17.45
N ALA A 123 -2.36 -12.16 -17.73
CA ALA A 123 -3.56 -12.60 -18.44
C ALA A 123 -4.81 -12.68 -17.56
N SER A 124 -4.68 -12.40 -16.27
CA SER A 124 -5.74 -12.62 -15.27
C SER A 124 -6.34 -14.04 -15.34
N ALA A 125 -5.50 -15.06 -15.56
CA ALA A 125 -5.90 -16.43 -15.85
C ALA A 125 -6.49 -17.14 -14.62
N VAL A 126 -7.80 -17.11 -14.47
CA VAL A 126 -8.54 -17.72 -13.36
C VAL A 126 -8.19 -19.21 -13.17
N PRO A 127 -8.07 -20.05 -14.23
CA PRO A 127 -7.79 -21.49 -14.04
C PRO A 127 -6.49 -21.78 -13.29
N VAL A 128 -5.43 -21.00 -13.55
CA VAL A 128 -4.14 -21.14 -12.86
C VAL A 128 -4.26 -20.83 -11.37
N TYR A 129 -4.97 -19.76 -11.04
CA TYR A 129 -5.18 -19.36 -9.65
C TYR A 129 -6.15 -20.26 -8.90
N GLN A 130 -7.09 -20.89 -9.57
CA GLN A 130 -7.91 -21.95 -8.99
C GLN A 130 -7.06 -23.18 -8.67
N GLU A 131 -6.14 -23.55 -9.55
CA GLU A 131 -5.19 -24.65 -9.29
C GLU A 131 -4.27 -24.32 -8.11
N LEU A 132 -3.72 -23.10 -8.06
CA LEU A 132 -2.91 -22.66 -6.95
C LEU A 132 -3.70 -22.65 -5.62
N ALA A 133 -4.94 -22.22 -5.64
CA ALA A 133 -5.81 -22.25 -4.44
C ALA A 133 -6.02 -23.68 -3.92
N ARG A 134 -6.24 -24.66 -4.81
CA ARG A 134 -6.32 -26.09 -4.42
C ARG A 134 -5.04 -26.59 -3.78
N ARG A 135 -3.87 -26.21 -4.33
CA ARG A 135 -2.56 -26.58 -3.75
C ARG A 135 -2.31 -25.95 -2.38
N ILE A 136 -2.85 -24.74 -2.14
CA ILE A 136 -2.80 -24.09 -0.82
C ILE A 136 -3.69 -24.81 0.17
N GLY A 137 -4.78 -25.43 -0.27
CA GLY A 137 -5.73 -26.17 0.56
C GLY A 137 -7.06 -25.43 0.75
N LEU A 138 -7.40 -24.53 -0.15
CA LEU A 138 -8.75 -23.96 -0.26
C LEU A 138 -9.62 -24.94 -1.06
N GLU A 139 -10.29 -25.84 -0.37
CA GLU A 139 -11.30 -26.73 -0.91
C GLU A 139 -12.69 -26.06 -0.89
#